data_c1df6e47def35da073afc622151eb315
#
_entry.id   c1df6e47def35da073afc622151eb315
#
_cell.length_a   1.000
_cell.length_b   1.000
_cell.length_c   1.000
_cell.angle_alpha   90.00
_cell.angle_beta   90.00
_cell.angle_gamma   90.00
#
_symmetry.space_group_name_H-M   'P 1'
#
loop_
_entity.id
_entity.type
_entity.pdbx_description
1 polymer ?
#
loop_
_entity_poly.entity_id
_entity_poly.type
_entity_poly.pdbx_seq_one_letter_code
_entity_poly.pdbx_strand_id
1 'polypeptide(L)'
;MSSKKKQNYLFSEPETTVAQSIILVIARIVFGFMFMSHGITKWIIFKDMTETFPDPIGLGPTLSFWLVILAEILCSFGFILGALFRLSLIPMIFTMCVALLFVHGGDPLTKIEPAISYLTIFVLMFFTGPGDFSIDVIMRRMK
;
A
#
# COMPACT_ATOMS: atom_id res chain seq x y z
N MET A 1 11.99 -10.68 -39.40
CA MET A 1 10.79 -10.14 -38.75
C MET A 1 10.91 -10.35 -37.24
N SER A 2 11.25 -9.30 -36.50
CA SER A 2 11.39 -9.36 -35.04
C SER A 2 10.01 -9.34 -34.39
N SER A 3 9.59 -10.45 -33.82
CA SER A 3 8.37 -10.54 -33.01
C SER A 3 8.57 -9.71 -31.73
N LYS A 4 8.07 -8.47 -31.72
CA LYS A 4 7.94 -7.69 -30.49
C LYS A 4 6.98 -8.44 -29.57
N LYS A 5 7.52 -9.23 -28.60
CA LYS A 5 6.72 -9.73 -27.48
C LYS A 5 5.98 -8.53 -26.86
N LYS A 6 4.65 -8.52 -26.89
CA LYS A 6 3.84 -7.58 -26.12
C LYS A 6 4.19 -7.74 -24.65
N GLN A 7 5.00 -6.84 -24.16
CA GLN A 7 5.36 -6.79 -22.75
C GLN A 7 4.10 -6.39 -21.98
N ASN A 8 3.57 -7.28 -21.17
CA ASN A 8 2.45 -6.98 -20.27
C ASN A 8 2.97 -6.08 -19.15
N TYR A 9 2.88 -4.78 -19.35
CA TYR A 9 3.39 -3.74 -18.44
C TYR A 9 2.90 -3.87 -16.98
N LEU A 10 1.76 -4.53 -16.77
CA LEU A 10 1.23 -4.76 -15.42
C LEU A 10 1.99 -5.83 -14.62
N PHE A 11 2.73 -6.71 -15.30
CA PHE A 11 3.44 -7.83 -14.66
C PHE A 11 4.94 -7.86 -14.96
N SER A 12 5.43 -6.97 -15.84
CA SER A 12 6.86 -6.79 -16.07
C SER A 12 7.36 -5.64 -15.21
N GLU A 13 8.37 -5.91 -14.40
CA GLU A 13 9.05 -4.84 -13.68
C GLU A 13 9.88 -4.02 -14.66
N PRO A 14 9.83 -2.69 -14.62
CA PRO A 14 10.73 -1.86 -15.39
C PRO A 14 12.18 -2.12 -14.96
N GLU A 15 13.11 -2.06 -15.89
CA GLU A 15 14.54 -2.12 -15.55
C GLU A 15 14.88 -0.89 -14.70
N THR A 16 15.43 -1.16 -13.51
CA THR A 16 15.83 -0.11 -12.57
C THR A 16 17.35 -0.05 -12.44
N THR A 17 17.89 1.15 -12.29
CA THR A 17 19.28 1.32 -11.90
C THR A 17 19.45 0.94 -10.42
N VAL A 18 20.69 0.62 -10.02
CA VAL A 18 21.00 0.32 -8.61
C VAL A 18 20.57 1.47 -7.68
N ALA A 19 20.83 2.71 -8.09
CA ALA A 19 20.42 3.88 -7.32
C ALA A 19 18.90 3.98 -7.16
N GLN A 20 18.14 3.76 -8.24
CA GLN A 20 16.67 3.74 -8.17
C GLN A 20 16.17 2.62 -7.25
N SER A 21 16.76 1.42 -7.35
CA SER A 21 16.40 0.30 -6.48
C SER A 21 16.65 0.59 -5.00
N ILE A 22 17.75 1.27 -4.65
CA ILE A 22 18.03 1.71 -3.28
C ILE A 22 16.97 2.73 -2.81
N ILE A 23 16.64 3.73 -3.62
CA ILE A 23 15.60 4.72 -3.29
C ILE A 23 14.25 4.03 -3.04
N LEU A 24 13.88 3.06 -3.88
CA LEU A 24 12.63 2.30 -3.72
C LEU A 24 12.62 1.47 -2.42
N VAL A 25 13.75 0.86 -2.04
CA VAL A 25 13.88 0.17 -0.74
C VAL A 25 13.68 1.12 0.42
N ILE A 26 14.34 2.28 0.40
CA ILE A 26 14.20 3.30 1.46
C ILE A 26 12.73 3.76 1.54
N ALA A 27 12.09 4.05 0.41
CA ALA A 27 10.68 4.45 0.38
C ALA A 27 9.76 3.36 0.96
N ARG A 28 9.97 2.09 0.61
CA ARG A 28 9.20 0.96 1.17
C ARG A 28 9.36 0.87 2.69
N ILE A 29 10.58 0.99 3.19
CA ILE A 29 10.85 0.92 4.63
C ILE A 29 10.17 2.09 5.34
N VAL A 30 10.42 3.31 4.92
CA VAL A 30 9.89 4.52 5.58
C VAL A 30 8.37 4.54 5.55
N PHE A 31 7.77 4.52 4.35
CA PHE A 31 6.31 4.63 4.21
C PHE A 31 5.59 3.38 4.71
N GLY A 32 6.18 2.20 4.58
CA GLY A 32 5.62 0.97 5.10
C GLY A 32 5.54 0.95 6.63
N PHE A 33 6.61 1.34 7.33
CA PHE A 33 6.58 1.44 8.79
C PHE A 33 5.66 2.55 9.28
N MET A 34 5.65 3.70 8.63
CA MET A 34 4.72 4.79 8.97
C MET A 34 3.27 4.33 8.81
N PHE A 35 2.93 3.67 7.71
CA PHE A 35 1.57 3.17 7.46
C PHE A 35 1.19 2.05 8.43
N MET A 36 2.12 1.14 8.71
CA MET A 36 1.93 0.08 9.71
C MET A 36 1.66 0.63 11.11
N SER A 37 2.29 1.74 11.50
CA SER A 37 2.07 2.36 12.81
C SER A 37 0.63 2.83 13.01
N HIS A 38 -0.05 3.29 11.95
CA HIS A 38 -1.47 3.61 11.99
C HIS A 38 -2.33 2.36 12.24
N GLY A 39 -1.99 1.24 11.60
CA GLY A 39 -2.67 -0.04 11.82
C GLY A 39 -2.47 -0.56 13.25
N ILE A 40 -1.25 -0.48 13.77
CA ILE A 40 -0.95 -0.87 15.16
C ILE A 40 -1.76 -0.03 16.16
N THR A 41 -1.82 1.29 15.94
CA THR A 41 -2.64 2.16 16.79
C THR A 41 -4.11 1.74 16.77
N LYS A 42 -4.68 1.47 15.59
CA LYS A 42 -6.06 0.97 15.44
C LYS A 42 -6.25 -0.39 16.11
N TRP A 43 -5.28 -1.28 16.01
CA TRP A 43 -5.32 -2.58 16.69
C TRP A 43 -5.42 -2.44 18.21
N ILE A 44 -4.65 -1.53 18.81
CA ILE A 44 -4.65 -1.30 20.26
C ILE A 44 -6.02 -0.83 20.75
N ILE A 45 -6.67 0.08 20.00
CA ILE A 45 -7.99 0.65 20.37
C ILE A 45 -9.17 -0.13 19.79
N PHE A 46 -8.93 -1.32 19.20
CA PHE A 46 -9.94 -2.07 18.46
C PHE A 46 -11.21 -2.31 19.26
N LYS A 47 -11.08 -2.75 20.53
CA LYS A 47 -12.23 -3.06 21.40
C LYS A 47 -13.11 -1.85 21.67
N ASP A 48 -12.50 -0.67 21.79
CA ASP A 48 -13.19 0.56 22.15
C ASP A 48 -13.87 1.22 20.95
N MET A 49 -13.37 0.98 19.74
CA MET A 49 -13.79 1.64 18.52
C MET A 49 -14.58 0.76 17.54
N THR A 50 -14.71 -0.55 17.84
CA THR A 50 -15.29 -1.54 16.90
C THR A 50 -16.70 -1.17 16.46
N GLU A 51 -17.56 -0.69 17.38
CA GLU A 51 -18.96 -0.39 17.08
C GLU A 51 -19.15 0.99 16.44
N THR A 52 -18.21 1.91 16.66
CA THR A 52 -18.28 3.31 16.20
C THR A 52 -17.40 3.60 15.01
N PHE A 53 -16.67 2.60 14.50
CA PHE A 53 -15.78 2.79 13.36
C PHE A 53 -16.56 3.17 12.09
N PRO A 54 -16.07 4.13 11.30
CA PRO A 54 -16.73 4.50 10.05
C PRO A 54 -16.92 3.32 9.10
N ASP A 55 -18.13 3.18 8.58
CA ASP A 55 -18.50 2.14 7.62
C ASP A 55 -19.08 2.75 6.33
N PRO A 56 -18.26 3.44 5.54
CA PRO A 56 -18.74 4.17 4.38
C PRO A 56 -19.17 3.26 3.20
N ILE A 57 -18.78 1.99 3.22
CA ILE A 57 -19.09 1.02 2.16
C ILE A 57 -20.16 -0.01 2.57
N GLY A 58 -20.69 0.09 3.80
CA GLY A 58 -21.85 -0.71 4.23
C GLY A 58 -21.56 -2.18 4.55
N LEU A 59 -20.32 -2.51 4.98
CA LEU A 59 -19.93 -3.88 5.38
C LEU A 59 -20.17 -4.16 6.87
N GLY A 60 -20.52 -3.15 7.64
CA GLY A 60 -20.59 -3.14 9.09
C GLY A 60 -19.28 -2.62 9.73
N PRO A 61 -19.40 -1.86 10.84
CA PRO A 61 -18.24 -1.20 11.47
C PRO A 61 -17.11 -2.15 11.84
N THR A 62 -17.45 -3.30 12.43
CA THR A 62 -16.46 -4.31 12.84
C THR A 62 -15.66 -4.86 11.67
N LEU A 63 -16.33 -5.24 10.57
CA LEU A 63 -15.65 -5.80 9.40
C LEU A 63 -14.83 -4.72 8.69
N SER A 64 -15.37 -3.53 8.53
CA SER A 64 -14.66 -2.38 7.96
C SER A 64 -13.39 -2.07 8.74
N PHE A 65 -13.45 -2.10 10.09
CA PHE A 65 -12.30 -1.87 10.94
C PHE A 65 -11.22 -2.96 10.77
N TRP A 66 -11.63 -4.24 10.74
CA TRP A 66 -10.70 -5.36 10.48
C TRP A 66 -10.00 -5.24 9.14
N LEU A 67 -10.74 -4.90 8.08
CA LEU A 67 -10.15 -4.75 6.74
C LEU A 67 -9.13 -3.62 6.68
N VAL A 68 -9.39 -2.51 7.37
CA VAL A 68 -8.43 -1.40 7.47
C VAL A 68 -7.17 -1.84 8.22
N ILE A 69 -7.31 -2.51 9.38
CA ILE A 69 -6.16 -3.02 10.16
C ILE A 69 -5.33 -4.00 9.33
N LEU A 70 -5.97 -4.93 8.61
CA LEU A 70 -5.27 -5.88 7.74
C LEU A 70 -4.52 -5.16 6.61
N ALA A 71 -5.14 -4.16 5.98
CA ALA A 71 -4.48 -3.36 4.95
C ALA A 71 -3.27 -2.59 5.51
N GLU A 72 -3.41 -2.02 6.71
CA GLU A 72 -2.36 -1.19 7.30
C GLU A 72 -1.24 -2.01 7.96
N ILE A 73 -1.50 -3.21 8.46
CA ILE A 73 -0.46 -4.05 9.08
C ILE A 73 0.05 -5.10 8.09
N LEU A 74 -0.82 -6.03 7.66
CA LEU A 74 -0.38 -7.18 6.86
C LEU A 74 0.16 -6.77 5.49
N CYS A 75 -0.56 -5.87 4.79
CA CYS A 75 -0.11 -5.40 3.48
C CYS A 75 1.14 -4.52 3.58
N SER A 76 1.35 -3.80 4.70
CA SER A 76 2.60 -3.08 4.94
C SER A 76 3.81 -4.02 5.05
N PHE A 77 3.66 -5.19 5.63
CA PHE A 77 4.73 -6.20 5.63
C PHE A 77 5.09 -6.63 4.20
N GLY A 78 4.10 -6.97 3.38
CA GLY A 78 4.30 -7.30 1.98
C GLY A 78 4.97 -6.17 1.20
N PHE A 79 4.53 -4.93 1.44
CA PHE A 79 5.09 -3.73 0.85
C PHE A 79 6.55 -3.49 1.25
N ILE A 80 6.89 -3.57 2.55
CA ILE A 80 8.26 -3.38 3.07
C ILE A 80 9.20 -4.42 2.47
N LEU A 81 8.82 -5.68 2.50
CA LEU A 81 9.64 -6.79 2.00
C LEU A 81 9.69 -6.85 0.46
N GLY A 82 8.77 -6.19 -0.22
CA GLY A 82 8.59 -6.34 -1.66
C GLY A 82 8.13 -7.73 -2.04
N ALA A 83 7.28 -8.35 -1.20
CA ALA A 83 6.68 -9.64 -1.43
C ALA A 83 5.20 -9.46 -1.80
N LEU A 84 4.75 -10.11 -2.88
CA LEU A 84 3.43 -9.87 -3.46
C LEU A 84 3.14 -8.36 -3.58
N PHE A 85 4.14 -7.62 -4.03
CA PHE A 85 4.24 -6.17 -3.85
C PHE A 85 3.01 -5.42 -4.37
N ARG A 86 2.62 -5.66 -5.63
CA ARG A 86 1.43 -5.02 -6.22
C ARG A 86 0.13 -5.46 -5.56
N LEU A 87 0.06 -6.73 -5.16
CA LEU A 87 -1.12 -7.26 -4.44
C LEU A 87 -1.28 -6.59 -3.07
N SER A 88 -0.17 -6.35 -2.35
CA SER A 88 -0.18 -5.60 -1.08
C SER A 88 -0.61 -4.15 -1.25
N LEU A 89 -0.22 -3.50 -2.36
CA LEU A 89 -0.57 -2.11 -2.63
C LEU A 89 -2.06 -1.90 -2.93
N ILE A 90 -2.76 -2.89 -3.49
CA ILE A 90 -4.19 -2.76 -3.85
C ILE A 90 -5.05 -2.40 -2.62
N PRO A 91 -5.02 -3.17 -1.50
CA PRO A 91 -5.80 -2.80 -0.32
C PRO A 91 -5.31 -1.50 0.32
N MET A 92 -4.02 -1.21 0.30
CA MET A 92 -3.46 0.03 0.86
C MET A 92 -3.97 1.26 0.09
N ILE A 93 -3.94 1.22 -1.24
CA ILE A 93 -4.50 2.28 -2.11
C ILE A 93 -6.00 2.41 -1.88
N PHE A 94 -6.73 1.30 -1.87
CA PHE A 94 -8.17 1.28 -1.65
C PHE A 94 -8.55 1.93 -0.32
N THR A 95 -7.86 1.58 0.77
CA THR A 95 -8.10 2.16 2.10
C THR A 95 -7.88 3.67 2.09
N MET A 96 -6.84 4.17 1.42
CA MET A 96 -6.60 5.61 1.32
C MET A 96 -7.63 6.33 0.45
N CYS A 97 -8.11 5.71 -0.63
CA CYS A 97 -9.21 6.27 -1.42
C CYS A 97 -10.50 6.38 -0.59
N VAL A 98 -10.85 5.34 0.15
CA VAL A 98 -12.03 5.36 1.04
C VAL A 98 -11.88 6.42 2.13
N ALA A 99 -10.71 6.52 2.76
CA ALA A 99 -10.44 7.53 3.77
C ALA A 99 -10.62 8.96 3.22
N LEU A 100 -10.08 9.25 2.04
CA LEU A 100 -10.17 10.58 1.42
C LEU A 100 -11.58 10.94 0.97
N LEU A 101 -12.26 10.00 0.31
CA LEU A 101 -13.53 10.32 -0.35
C LEU A 101 -14.74 10.26 0.58
N PHE A 102 -14.70 9.37 1.57
CA PHE A 102 -15.87 9.07 2.39
C PHE A 102 -15.69 9.43 3.87
N VAL A 103 -14.51 9.24 4.45
CA VAL A 103 -14.29 9.51 5.88
C VAL A 103 -13.93 10.96 6.11
N HIS A 104 -13.05 11.53 5.28
CA HIS A 104 -12.53 12.88 5.42
C HIS A 104 -13.05 13.86 4.36
N GLY A 105 -14.10 13.47 3.62
CA GLY A 105 -14.72 14.33 2.61
C GLY A 105 -15.30 15.60 3.24
N GLY A 106 -14.60 16.73 3.12
CA GLY A 106 -14.97 18.01 3.72
C GLY A 106 -14.07 18.45 4.88
N ASP A 107 -13.14 17.63 5.31
CA ASP A 107 -12.13 18.01 6.30
C ASP A 107 -11.10 19.00 5.70
N PRO A 108 -10.48 19.86 6.52
CA PRO A 108 -9.44 20.77 6.07
C PRO A 108 -8.20 20.01 5.59
N LEU A 109 -7.44 20.62 4.68
CA LEU A 109 -6.25 20.01 4.04
C LEU A 109 -5.27 19.41 5.05
N THR A 110 -5.08 20.04 6.20
CA THR A 110 -4.18 19.56 7.27
C THR A 110 -4.53 18.19 7.82
N LYS A 111 -5.80 17.79 7.74
CA LYS A 111 -6.26 16.45 8.16
C LYS A 111 -6.16 15.41 7.05
N ILE A 112 -6.36 15.82 5.80
CA ILE A 112 -6.35 14.91 4.64
C ILE A 112 -4.95 14.74 4.03
N GLU A 113 -4.02 15.64 4.34
CA GLU A 113 -2.65 15.63 3.81
C GLU A 113 -1.93 14.28 3.97
N PRO A 114 -1.97 13.61 5.14
CA PRO A 114 -1.31 12.30 5.27
C PRO A 114 -1.91 11.24 4.33
N ALA A 115 -3.22 11.21 4.17
CA ALA A 115 -3.88 10.25 3.28
C ALA A 115 -3.55 10.52 1.80
N ILE A 116 -3.47 11.79 1.40
CA ILE A 116 -3.02 12.17 0.04
C ILE A 116 -1.58 11.73 -0.18
N SER A 117 -0.70 11.96 0.80
CA SER A 117 0.71 11.59 0.72
C SER A 117 0.90 10.08 0.57
N TYR A 118 0.22 9.28 1.40
CA TYR A 118 0.24 7.82 1.27
C TYR A 118 -0.33 7.35 -0.05
N LEU A 119 -1.49 7.86 -0.46
CA LEU A 119 -2.11 7.48 -1.73
C LEU A 119 -1.17 7.77 -2.90
N THR A 120 -0.55 8.95 -2.92
CA THR A 120 0.38 9.36 -3.97
C THR A 120 1.57 8.41 -4.06
N ILE A 121 2.24 8.13 -2.94
CA ILE A 121 3.41 7.25 -2.94
C ILE A 121 3.04 5.81 -3.32
N PHE A 122 1.92 5.28 -2.84
CA PHE A 122 1.49 3.92 -3.15
C PHE A 122 1.12 3.76 -4.63
N VAL A 123 0.44 4.76 -5.22
CA VAL A 123 0.13 4.75 -6.65
C VAL A 123 1.41 4.84 -7.48
N LEU A 124 2.33 5.75 -7.16
CA LEU A 124 3.62 5.84 -7.85
C LEU A 124 4.39 4.51 -7.76
N MET A 125 4.45 3.90 -6.58
CA MET A 125 5.15 2.65 -6.39
C MET A 125 4.45 1.44 -7.03
N PHE A 126 3.14 1.48 -7.20
CA PHE A 126 2.40 0.46 -7.93
C PHE A 126 2.87 0.37 -9.40
N PHE A 127 3.14 1.51 -10.02
CA PHE A 127 3.61 1.58 -11.41
C PHE A 127 5.12 1.38 -11.54
N THR A 128 5.92 1.92 -10.63
CA THR A 128 7.38 1.77 -10.66
C THR A 128 7.87 0.37 -10.26
N GLY A 129 7.07 -0.35 -9.46
CA GLY A 129 7.44 -1.66 -8.92
C GLY A 129 8.33 -1.56 -7.68
N PRO A 130 8.70 -2.74 -7.12
CA PRO A 130 9.44 -2.81 -5.85
C PRO A 130 10.94 -2.53 -5.94
N GLY A 131 11.51 -2.51 -7.16
CA GLY A 131 12.94 -2.44 -7.39
C GLY A 131 13.66 -3.79 -7.23
N ASP A 132 14.93 -3.84 -7.64
CA ASP A 132 15.73 -5.07 -7.69
C ASP A 132 15.94 -5.76 -6.34
N PHE A 133 15.94 -5.00 -5.25
CA PHE A 133 16.11 -5.49 -3.88
C PHE A 133 14.76 -5.82 -3.25
N SER A 134 13.99 -6.73 -3.85
CA SER A 134 12.69 -7.18 -3.38
C SER A 134 12.58 -8.70 -3.42
N ILE A 135 11.76 -9.27 -2.54
CA ILE A 135 11.53 -10.72 -2.51
C ILE A 135 10.96 -11.19 -3.84
N ASP A 136 10.04 -10.46 -4.44
CA ASP A 136 9.42 -10.82 -5.73
C ASP A 136 10.46 -10.94 -6.85
N VAL A 137 11.45 -10.05 -6.91
CA VAL A 137 12.51 -10.09 -7.91
C VAL A 137 13.50 -11.21 -7.62
N ILE A 138 13.91 -11.40 -6.37
CA ILE A 138 14.80 -12.48 -5.95
C ILE A 138 14.19 -13.84 -6.31
N MET A 139 12.91 -14.06 -5.97
CA MET A 139 12.22 -15.32 -6.28
C MET A 139 12.09 -15.57 -7.79
N ARG A 140 11.93 -14.51 -8.60
CA ARG A 140 11.89 -14.65 -10.06
C ARG A 140 13.26 -15.03 -10.66
N ARG A 141 14.35 -14.52 -10.07
CA ARG A 141 15.72 -14.84 -10.53
C ARG A 141 16.16 -16.26 -10.17
N MET A 142 15.51 -16.91 -9.20
CA MET A 142 15.79 -18.29 -8.79
C MET A 142 15.02 -19.35 -9.58
N LYS A 143 14.05 -18.96 -10.41
CA LYS A 143 13.27 -19.82 -11.30
C LYS A 143 13.86 -19.86 -12.70
#